data_bde705d6939bb5be6eee0a56d96967c1
#
_entry.id   bde705d6939bb5be6eee0a56d96967c1
#
_cell.length_a   1.000
_cell.length_b   1.000
_cell.length_c   1.000
_cell.angle_alpha   90.00
_cell.angle_beta   90.00
_cell.angle_gamma   90.00
#
_symmetry.space_group_name_H-M   'P 1'
#
loop_
_entity.id
_entity.type
_entity.pdbx_description
1 polymer ?
#
loop_
_entity_poly.entity_id
_entity_poly.type
_entity_poly.pdbx_seq_one_letter_code
_entity_poly.pdbx_strand_id
1 'polypeptide(L)'
;MTAAMRRRARGFTLIELLVAISILAIVAVLGWRGLDGIIRSRGALTAQMEQTRGLQLAFAQLQSDCANLVPQALIGTRAILRAEDGRITLVRMSLGENEPTRLQVVSYRVRDGVLTRRESASTRDLVQLDTLWQAATGDADPADGVALQSGVQRMTMRFWTTQGWVQAAGVMPAPPAPAVGAPSGLEVSMNLDGVEVPMIKSFLLGAL
;
A
#
# COMPACT_ATOMS: atom_id res chain seq x y z
N MET A 1 27.30 77.17 37.99
CA MET A 1 26.00 76.71 38.59
C MET A 1 25.25 75.92 37.49
N THR A 2 25.31 74.60 37.57
CA THR A 2 24.68 73.66 36.57
C THR A 2 23.36 73.15 37.16
N ALA A 3 22.23 73.60 36.58
CA ALA A 3 20.91 73.18 36.97
C ALA A 3 20.62 71.75 36.44
N ALA A 4 20.56 70.76 37.32
CA ALA A 4 20.18 69.39 37.00
C ALA A 4 18.67 69.33 36.70
N MET A 5 18.35 69.12 35.44
CA MET A 5 16.96 68.93 34.95
C MET A 5 16.42 67.57 35.43
N ARG A 6 15.67 67.54 36.51
CA ARG A 6 14.96 66.35 37.01
C ARG A 6 13.91 65.91 35.98
N ARG A 7 14.19 64.84 35.23
CA ARG A 7 13.20 64.17 34.43
C ARG A 7 12.15 63.59 35.36
N ARG A 8 10.90 64.06 35.27
CA ARG A 8 9.76 63.49 35.96
C ARG A 8 9.53 62.08 35.35
N ALA A 9 9.76 61.04 36.14
CA ALA A 9 9.32 59.68 35.81
C ALA A 9 7.79 59.66 35.76
N ARG A 10 7.23 59.43 34.58
CA ARG A 10 5.79 59.17 34.43
C ARG A 10 5.52 57.75 34.95
N GLY A 11 4.72 57.60 35.98
CA GLY A 11 4.25 56.33 36.49
C GLY A 11 3.20 55.74 35.51
N PHE A 12 3.20 54.41 35.37
CA PHE A 12 2.20 53.67 34.60
C PHE A 12 0.82 53.78 35.31
N THR A 13 -0.23 53.95 34.55
CA THR A 13 -1.60 53.93 35.07
C THR A 13 -2.12 52.48 35.12
N LEU A 14 -2.99 52.17 36.03
CA LEU A 14 -3.61 50.82 36.17
C LEU A 14 -4.37 50.45 34.92
N ILE A 15 -4.97 51.38 34.22
CA ILE A 15 -5.70 51.15 32.97
C ILE A 15 -4.77 50.78 31.82
N GLU A 16 -3.57 51.41 31.71
CA GLU A 16 -2.58 51.04 30.73
C GLU A 16 -2.08 49.61 30.92
N LEU A 17 -1.89 49.17 32.16
CA LEU A 17 -1.51 47.79 32.46
C LEU A 17 -2.61 46.80 32.06
N LEU A 18 -3.88 47.10 32.42
CA LEU A 18 -5.05 46.27 32.05
C LEU A 18 -5.18 46.13 30.54
N VAL A 19 -5.07 47.20 29.78
CA VAL A 19 -5.14 47.15 28.32
C VAL A 19 -3.96 46.37 27.73
N ALA A 20 -2.76 46.54 28.25
CA ALA A 20 -1.58 45.81 27.78
C ALA A 20 -1.72 44.30 27.98
N ILE A 21 -2.14 43.86 29.17
CA ILE A 21 -2.34 42.41 29.40
C ILE A 21 -3.52 41.82 28.61
N SER A 22 -4.57 42.62 28.36
CA SER A 22 -5.67 42.20 27.50
C SER A 22 -5.26 41.97 26.06
N ILE A 23 -4.48 42.89 25.51
CA ILE A 23 -3.91 42.76 24.14
C ILE A 23 -2.96 41.58 24.09
N LEU A 24 -2.08 41.40 25.08
CA LEU A 24 -1.15 40.29 25.16
C LEU A 24 -1.89 38.97 25.21
N ALA A 25 -2.98 38.87 26.00
CA ALA A 25 -3.79 37.66 26.07
C ALA A 25 -4.44 37.31 24.73
N ILE A 26 -4.98 38.30 24.01
CA ILE A 26 -5.55 38.11 22.67
C ILE A 26 -4.48 37.62 21.68
N VAL A 27 -3.32 38.23 21.66
CA VAL A 27 -2.19 37.85 20.78
C VAL A 27 -1.73 36.43 21.11
N ALA A 28 -1.62 36.07 22.41
CA ALA A 28 -1.24 34.74 22.85
C ALA A 28 -2.25 33.67 22.37
N VAL A 29 -3.55 33.94 22.51
CA VAL A 29 -4.61 33.02 22.04
C VAL A 29 -4.58 32.85 20.51
N LEU A 30 -4.42 33.93 19.76
CA LEU A 30 -4.30 33.88 18.29
C LEU A 30 -3.05 33.12 17.84
N GLY A 31 -1.93 33.34 18.50
CA GLY A 31 -0.67 32.62 18.25
C GLY A 31 -0.82 31.12 18.50
N TRP A 32 -1.45 30.73 19.62
CA TRP A 32 -1.71 29.34 19.95
C TRP A 32 -2.63 28.67 18.93
N ARG A 33 -3.72 29.34 18.52
CA ARG A 33 -4.63 28.80 17.48
C ARG A 33 -3.93 28.60 16.15
N GLY A 34 -3.05 29.53 15.76
CA GLY A 34 -2.25 29.38 14.54
C GLY A 34 -1.32 28.17 14.60
N LEU A 35 -0.60 28.00 15.71
CA LEU A 35 0.31 26.88 15.92
C LEU A 35 -0.43 25.54 15.91
N ASP A 36 -1.56 25.47 16.60
CA ASP A 36 -2.38 24.25 16.65
C ASP A 36 -2.93 23.86 15.25
N GLY A 37 -3.30 24.85 14.43
CA GLY A 37 -3.66 24.62 13.02
C GLY A 37 -2.52 24.03 12.20
N ILE A 38 -1.28 24.53 12.37
CA ILE A 38 -0.09 24.00 11.68
C ILE A 38 0.20 22.55 12.09
N ILE A 39 0.12 22.25 13.39
CA ILE A 39 0.37 20.90 13.91
C ILE A 39 -0.63 19.91 13.32
N ARG A 40 -1.92 20.26 13.30
CA ARG A 40 -2.97 19.39 12.70
C ARG A 40 -2.76 19.19 11.20
N SER A 41 -2.44 20.25 10.46
CA SER A 41 -2.17 20.17 9.02
C SER A 41 -0.95 19.28 8.73
N ARG A 42 0.11 19.38 9.52
CA ARG A 42 1.27 18.50 9.41
C ARG A 42 0.92 17.03 9.63
N GLY A 43 0.13 16.73 10.66
CA GLY A 43 -0.31 15.36 10.93
C GLY A 43 -1.10 14.76 9.76
N ALA A 44 -2.04 15.51 9.20
CA ALA A 44 -2.84 15.09 8.05
C ALA A 44 -1.97 14.85 6.79
N LEU A 45 -1.03 15.77 6.50
CA LEU A 45 -0.11 15.61 5.37
C LEU A 45 0.81 14.39 5.53
N THR A 46 1.33 14.14 6.73
CA THR A 46 2.17 12.98 7.00
C THR A 46 1.39 11.69 6.78
N ALA A 47 0.18 11.58 7.30
CA ALA A 47 -0.68 10.41 7.09
C ALA A 47 -0.99 10.17 5.60
N GLN A 48 -1.28 11.23 4.85
CA GLN A 48 -1.51 11.13 3.40
C GLN A 48 -0.26 10.70 2.64
N MET A 49 0.92 11.19 3.03
CA MET A 49 2.19 10.78 2.42
C MET A 49 2.49 9.30 2.70
N GLU A 50 2.26 8.82 3.91
CA GLU A 50 2.44 7.40 4.28
C GLU A 50 1.48 6.50 3.51
N GLN A 51 0.21 6.89 3.37
CA GLN A 51 -0.77 6.18 2.57
C GLN A 51 -0.35 6.10 1.09
N THR A 52 0.08 7.20 0.51
CA THR A 52 0.55 7.25 -0.89
C THR A 52 1.79 6.37 -1.08
N ARG A 53 2.75 6.43 -0.15
CA ARG A 53 3.97 5.61 -0.20
C ARG A 53 3.67 4.12 -0.08
N GLY A 54 2.80 3.72 0.84
CA GLY A 54 2.39 2.33 1.01
C GLY A 54 1.77 1.77 -0.27
N LEU A 55 0.87 2.54 -0.90
CA LEU A 55 0.22 2.17 -2.15
C LEU A 55 1.23 2.04 -3.31
N GLN A 56 2.17 2.99 -3.43
CA GLN A 56 3.22 2.93 -4.44
C GLN A 56 4.09 1.68 -4.26
N LEU A 57 4.47 1.36 -3.04
CA LEU A 57 5.24 0.16 -2.71
C LEU A 57 4.45 -1.12 -3.04
N ALA A 58 3.17 -1.19 -2.65
CA ALA A 58 2.31 -2.33 -2.94
C ALA A 58 2.20 -2.58 -4.46
N PHE A 59 1.95 -1.53 -5.24
CA PHE A 59 1.88 -1.65 -6.70
C PHE A 59 3.24 -1.95 -7.35
N ALA A 60 4.34 -1.44 -6.84
CA ALA A 60 5.68 -1.75 -7.35
C ALA A 60 6.04 -3.22 -7.10
N GLN A 61 5.74 -3.74 -5.91
CA GLN A 61 5.93 -5.15 -5.59
C GLN A 61 5.07 -6.06 -6.49
N LEU A 62 3.80 -5.72 -6.64
CA LEU A 62 2.88 -6.47 -7.48
C LEU A 62 3.32 -6.45 -8.96
N GLN A 63 3.82 -5.32 -9.45
CA GLN A 63 4.37 -5.19 -10.80
C GLN A 63 5.59 -6.10 -10.99
N SER A 64 6.52 -6.11 -10.03
CA SER A 64 7.68 -6.99 -10.05
C SER A 64 7.28 -8.47 -10.03
N ASP A 65 6.32 -8.84 -9.17
CA ASP A 65 5.86 -10.22 -9.06
C ASP A 65 5.13 -10.69 -10.33
N CYS A 66 4.29 -9.85 -10.93
CA CYS A 66 3.62 -10.14 -12.20
C CYS A 66 4.61 -10.26 -13.37
N ALA A 67 5.64 -9.40 -13.42
CA ALA A 67 6.65 -9.44 -14.45
C ALA A 67 7.53 -10.72 -14.40
N ASN A 68 7.74 -11.25 -13.19
CA ASN A 68 8.51 -12.47 -12.94
C ASN A 68 7.64 -13.73 -12.82
N LEU A 69 6.40 -13.69 -13.29
CA LEU A 69 5.48 -14.83 -13.26
C LEU A 69 6.12 -16.03 -13.95
N VAL A 70 5.99 -17.21 -13.37
CA VAL A 70 6.58 -18.43 -13.93
C VAL A 70 5.89 -18.80 -15.24
N PRO A 71 6.64 -19.12 -16.32
CA PRO A 71 6.06 -19.68 -17.53
C PRO A 71 5.39 -21.03 -17.27
N GLN A 72 4.21 -21.25 -17.85
CA GLN A 72 3.44 -22.50 -17.70
C GLN A 72 4.26 -23.76 -18.04
N ALA A 73 5.12 -23.65 -19.03
CA ALA A 73 5.97 -24.77 -19.47
C ALA A 73 6.89 -25.32 -18.36
N LEU A 74 7.25 -24.51 -17.36
CA LEU A 74 8.12 -24.95 -16.26
C LEU A 74 7.38 -25.69 -15.15
N ILE A 75 6.08 -25.49 -15.00
CA ILE A 75 5.28 -26.09 -13.91
C ILE A 75 4.16 -27.01 -14.39
N GLY A 76 4.06 -27.25 -15.70
CA GLY A 76 3.10 -28.15 -16.32
C GLY A 76 1.65 -27.66 -16.15
N THR A 77 0.79 -28.50 -15.59
CA THR A 77 -0.66 -28.20 -15.40
C THR A 77 -0.97 -27.46 -14.08
N ARG A 78 0.05 -27.07 -13.34
CA ARG A 78 -0.13 -26.40 -12.05
C ARG A 78 -0.65 -24.98 -12.23
N ALA A 79 -1.37 -24.47 -11.23
CA ALA A 79 -1.85 -23.10 -11.21
C ALA A 79 -0.66 -22.12 -11.08
N ILE A 80 -0.63 -21.11 -11.95
CA ILE A 80 0.34 -20.03 -11.92
C ILE A 80 -0.13 -18.88 -11.05
N LEU A 81 -1.43 -18.56 -11.17
CA LEU A 81 -2.05 -17.39 -10.57
C LEU A 81 -3.48 -17.73 -10.13
N ARG A 82 -3.81 -17.32 -8.93
CA ARG A 82 -5.17 -17.29 -8.39
C ARG A 82 -5.47 -15.88 -7.94
N ALA A 83 -6.57 -15.32 -8.40
CA ALA A 83 -7.05 -14.02 -7.97
C ALA A 83 -8.54 -14.10 -7.64
N GLU A 84 -8.89 -13.61 -6.48
CA GLU A 84 -10.27 -13.53 -5.96
C GLU A 84 -10.37 -12.28 -5.07
N ASP A 85 -11.56 -11.82 -4.77
CA ASP A 85 -11.74 -10.61 -3.96
C ASP A 85 -10.90 -10.66 -2.68
N GLY A 86 -10.08 -9.64 -2.50
CA GLY A 86 -9.19 -9.50 -1.35
C GLY A 86 -7.93 -10.37 -1.34
N ARG A 87 -7.71 -11.24 -2.36
CA ARG A 87 -6.55 -12.15 -2.38
C ARG A 87 -5.97 -12.36 -3.78
N ILE A 88 -4.64 -12.32 -3.86
CA ILE A 88 -3.87 -12.76 -5.04
C ILE A 88 -2.82 -13.74 -4.56
N THR A 89 -2.69 -14.88 -5.23
CA THR A 89 -1.60 -15.85 -5.03
C THR A 89 -1.01 -16.19 -6.38
N LEU A 90 0.31 -16.11 -6.50
CA LEU A 90 1.02 -16.36 -7.75
C LEU A 90 2.33 -17.12 -7.52
N VAL A 91 2.80 -17.78 -8.58
CA VAL A 91 4.13 -18.42 -8.61
C VAL A 91 5.04 -17.56 -9.46
N ARG A 92 6.14 -17.11 -8.89
CA ARG A 92 7.16 -16.34 -9.60
C ARG A 92 8.49 -17.07 -9.67
N MET A 93 9.31 -16.68 -10.63
CA MET A 93 10.73 -17.04 -10.65
C MET A 93 11.50 -16.15 -9.69
N SER A 94 12.33 -16.75 -8.85
CA SER A 94 13.31 -16.06 -8.02
C SER A 94 14.67 -16.21 -8.68
N LEU A 95 15.22 -15.07 -9.13
CA LEU A 95 16.52 -14.99 -9.79
C LEU A 95 17.54 -14.48 -8.76
N GLY A 96 18.44 -15.34 -8.32
CA GLY A 96 19.60 -14.95 -7.52
C GLY A 96 20.80 -14.70 -8.44
N GLU A 97 21.68 -13.79 -8.04
CA GLU A 97 22.93 -13.55 -8.77
C GLU A 97 23.82 -14.80 -8.65
N ASN A 98 24.16 -15.43 -9.78
CA ASN A 98 24.88 -16.70 -9.88
C ASN A 98 24.18 -17.93 -9.26
N GLU A 99 22.89 -17.87 -9.00
CA GLU A 99 22.11 -19.01 -8.55
C GLU A 99 21.17 -19.54 -9.63
N PRO A 100 20.93 -20.86 -9.68
CA PRO A 100 19.93 -21.41 -10.58
C PRO A 100 18.55 -20.86 -10.24
N THR A 101 17.74 -20.56 -11.24
CA THR A 101 16.34 -20.13 -11.08
C THR A 101 15.58 -21.03 -10.12
N ARG A 102 14.91 -20.43 -9.16
CA ARG A 102 14.04 -21.09 -8.18
C ARG A 102 12.62 -20.57 -8.34
N LEU A 103 11.65 -21.33 -7.85
CA LEU A 103 10.26 -20.98 -7.82
C LEU A 103 9.86 -20.52 -6.42
N GLN A 104 8.97 -19.54 -6.35
CA GLN A 104 8.50 -18.97 -5.10
C GLN A 104 7.02 -18.66 -5.19
N VAL A 105 6.25 -19.03 -4.18
CA VAL A 105 4.85 -18.64 -4.07
C VAL A 105 4.77 -17.30 -3.34
N VAL A 106 4.08 -16.35 -3.94
CA VAL A 106 3.79 -15.05 -3.33
C VAL A 106 2.29 -14.88 -3.17
N SER A 107 1.87 -14.41 -2.03
CA SER A 107 0.47 -14.10 -1.76
C SER A 107 0.29 -12.68 -1.26
N TYR A 108 -0.74 -12.02 -1.75
CA TYR A 108 -1.26 -10.75 -1.29
C TYR A 108 -2.64 -10.99 -0.68
N ARG A 109 -2.89 -10.43 0.48
CA ARG A 109 -4.16 -10.60 1.18
C ARG A 109 -4.57 -9.33 1.90
N VAL A 110 -5.83 -8.96 1.75
CA VAL A 110 -6.47 -7.95 2.58
C VAL A 110 -7.16 -8.63 3.74
N ARG A 111 -6.75 -8.30 4.96
CA ARG A 111 -7.38 -8.75 6.20
C ARG A 111 -7.41 -7.60 7.19
N ASP A 112 -8.55 -7.38 7.84
CA ASP A 112 -8.75 -6.32 8.84
C ASP A 112 -8.30 -4.93 8.36
N GLY A 113 -8.54 -4.63 7.08
CA GLY A 113 -8.18 -3.37 6.46
C GLY A 113 -6.69 -3.23 6.13
N VAL A 114 -5.89 -4.29 6.21
CA VAL A 114 -4.46 -4.26 5.90
C VAL A 114 -4.15 -5.18 4.73
N LEU A 115 -3.50 -4.63 3.70
CA LEU A 115 -2.91 -5.42 2.63
C LEU A 115 -1.54 -5.93 3.08
N THR A 116 -1.40 -7.24 3.14
CA THR A 116 -0.14 -7.92 3.46
C THR A 116 0.40 -8.64 2.24
N ARG A 117 1.72 -8.75 2.12
CA ARG A 117 2.42 -9.58 1.13
C ARG A 117 3.26 -10.62 1.85
N ARG A 118 3.17 -11.84 1.40
CA ARG A 118 3.96 -12.95 1.93
C ARG A 118 4.68 -13.67 0.80
N GLU A 119 5.90 -14.09 1.05
CA GLU A 119 6.70 -14.95 0.19
C GLU A 119 6.95 -16.29 0.86
N SER A 120 6.86 -17.37 0.10
CA SER A 120 7.30 -18.69 0.55
C SER A 120 8.83 -18.83 0.50
N ALA A 121 9.35 -19.89 1.11
CA ALA A 121 10.70 -20.33 0.77
C ALA A 121 10.78 -20.65 -0.74
N SER A 122 11.94 -20.37 -1.35
CA SER A 122 12.18 -20.68 -2.75
C SER A 122 12.53 -22.17 -2.93
N THR A 123 11.99 -22.79 -3.99
CA THR A 123 12.19 -24.21 -4.27
C THR A 123 12.44 -24.49 -5.74
N ARG A 124 13.01 -25.65 -6.05
CA ARG A 124 13.11 -26.25 -7.40
C ARG A 124 12.29 -27.53 -7.51
N ASP A 125 11.77 -28.01 -6.38
CA ASP A 125 10.95 -29.19 -6.31
C ASP A 125 9.47 -28.83 -6.51
N LEU A 126 8.85 -29.42 -7.52
CA LEU A 126 7.44 -29.16 -7.85
C LEU A 126 6.48 -29.73 -6.81
N VAL A 127 6.84 -30.78 -6.09
CA VAL A 127 6.01 -31.35 -5.01
C VAL A 127 6.02 -30.39 -3.81
N GLN A 128 7.20 -29.85 -3.49
CA GLN A 128 7.31 -28.83 -2.46
C GLN A 128 6.55 -27.54 -2.88
N LEU A 129 6.59 -27.17 -4.16
CA LEU A 129 5.84 -26.04 -4.68
C LEU A 129 4.33 -26.23 -4.47
N ASP A 130 3.80 -27.44 -4.69
CA ASP A 130 2.39 -27.74 -4.45
C ASP A 130 2.02 -27.54 -2.96
N THR A 131 2.88 -28.00 -2.05
CA THR A 131 2.69 -27.79 -0.60
C THR A 131 2.68 -26.30 -0.23
N LEU A 132 3.62 -25.52 -0.78
CA LEU A 132 3.71 -24.07 -0.55
C LEU A 132 2.50 -23.33 -1.14
N TRP A 133 2.02 -23.77 -2.30
CA TRP A 133 0.81 -23.24 -2.93
C TRP A 133 -0.42 -23.47 -2.08
N GLN A 134 -0.63 -24.70 -1.58
CA GLN A 134 -1.74 -25.04 -0.69
C GLN A 134 -1.69 -24.23 0.60
N ALA A 135 -0.50 -24.06 1.19
CA ALA A 135 -0.32 -23.23 2.37
C ALA A 135 -0.64 -21.76 2.12
N ALA A 136 -0.30 -21.24 0.93
CA ALA A 136 -0.56 -19.84 0.57
C ALA A 136 -2.03 -19.57 0.20
N THR A 137 -2.74 -20.57 -0.34
CA THR A 137 -4.15 -20.46 -0.72
C THR A 137 -5.13 -20.86 0.40
N GLY A 138 -4.63 -21.53 1.43
CA GLY A 138 -5.42 -21.88 2.62
C GLY A 138 -5.79 -20.68 3.48
N ASP A 139 -6.74 -20.89 4.39
CA ASP A 139 -7.18 -19.86 5.34
C ASP A 139 -6.36 -19.83 6.64
N ALA A 140 -5.59 -20.89 6.91
CA ALA A 140 -4.64 -20.94 8.00
C ALA A 140 -3.49 -19.97 7.66
N ASP A 141 -3.55 -18.77 8.19
CA ASP A 141 -2.55 -17.74 7.95
C ASP A 141 -1.55 -17.72 9.10
N PRO A 142 -0.32 -18.16 8.89
CA PRO A 142 0.74 -17.80 9.80
C PRO A 142 1.02 -16.29 9.66
N ALA A 143 1.24 -15.63 10.78
CA ALA A 143 1.34 -14.18 10.94
C ALA A 143 2.54 -13.48 10.21
N ASP A 144 3.20 -14.13 9.26
CA ASP A 144 4.51 -13.73 8.72
C ASP A 144 4.46 -12.91 7.42
N GLY A 145 3.38 -12.18 7.18
CA GLY A 145 3.28 -11.28 6.02
C GLY A 145 3.82 -9.87 6.33
N VAL A 146 4.44 -9.23 5.35
CA VAL A 146 4.83 -7.82 5.43
C VAL A 146 3.62 -6.96 5.11
N ALA A 147 3.23 -6.07 6.03
CA ALA A 147 2.18 -5.09 5.79
C ALA A 147 2.67 -4.06 4.76
N LEU A 148 1.91 -3.88 3.69
CA LEU A 148 2.22 -2.93 2.62
C LEU A 148 1.36 -1.67 2.70
N GLN A 149 0.05 -1.83 2.98
CA GLN A 149 -0.91 -0.75 2.99
C GLN A 149 -1.99 -1.00 4.03
N SER A 150 -2.26 -0.01 4.87
CA SER A 150 -3.40 0.03 5.78
C SER A 150 -4.58 0.82 5.18
N GLY A 151 -5.77 0.68 5.78
CA GLY A 151 -6.97 1.37 5.33
C GLY A 151 -7.52 0.83 4.00
N VAL A 152 -7.25 -0.42 3.65
CA VAL A 152 -7.78 -1.07 2.44
C VAL A 152 -9.15 -1.67 2.74
N GLN A 153 -10.21 -1.02 2.26
CA GLN A 153 -11.58 -1.51 2.43
C GLN A 153 -11.89 -2.70 1.53
N ARG A 154 -11.42 -2.63 0.28
CA ARG A 154 -11.68 -3.67 -0.73
C ARG A 154 -10.55 -3.71 -1.74
N MET A 155 -10.23 -4.91 -2.21
CA MET A 155 -9.36 -5.16 -3.34
C MET A 155 -10.06 -6.13 -4.29
N THR A 156 -10.28 -5.69 -5.53
CA THR A 156 -10.90 -6.50 -6.59
C THR A 156 -9.97 -6.60 -7.78
N MET A 157 -10.11 -7.67 -8.56
CA MET A 157 -9.23 -7.95 -9.68
C MET A 157 -10.01 -8.31 -10.92
N ARG A 158 -9.44 -7.96 -12.10
CA ARG A 158 -9.89 -8.40 -13.41
C ARG A 158 -8.73 -8.90 -14.24
N PHE A 159 -8.99 -9.91 -15.06
CA PHE A 159 -8.03 -10.41 -16.05
C PHE A 159 -8.30 -9.84 -17.44
N TRP A 160 -7.25 -9.50 -18.14
CA TRP A 160 -7.32 -9.19 -19.56
C TRP A 160 -7.18 -10.48 -20.37
N THR A 161 -8.20 -10.82 -21.11
CA THR A 161 -8.30 -12.01 -21.97
C THR A 161 -8.55 -11.62 -23.42
N THR A 162 -8.60 -12.57 -24.31
CA THR A 162 -8.99 -12.34 -25.73
C THR A 162 -10.40 -11.76 -25.88
N GLN A 163 -11.24 -11.86 -24.87
CA GLN A 163 -12.60 -11.31 -24.82
C GLN A 163 -12.69 -9.98 -24.08
N GLY A 164 -11.54 -9.41 -23.64
CA GLY A 164 -11.48 -8.19 -22.85
C GLY A 164 -11.32 -8.45 -21.35
N TRP A 165 -11.70 -7.45 -20.53
CA TRP A 165 -11.63 -7.54 -19.08
C TRP A 165 -12.71 -8.44 -18.49
N VAL A 166 -12.30 -9.46 -17.75
CA VAL A 166 -13.17 -10.41 -17.06
C VAL A 166 -12.87 -10.38 -15.56
N GLN A 167 -13.91 -10.39 -14.73
CA GLN A 167 -13.73 -10.46 -13.26
C GLN A 167 -12.93 -11.70 -12.87
N ALA A 168 -11.92 -11.51 -12.04
CA ALA A 168 -11.14 -12.62 -11.50
C ALA A 168 -11.95 -13.34 -10.41
N ALA A 169 -12.21 -14.62 -10.61
CA ALA A 169 -13.01 -15.45 -9.70
C ALA A 169 -12.34 -16.81 -9.47
N GLY A 170 -11.12 -16.81 -8.91
CA GLY A 170 -10.39 -18.01 -8.57
C GLY A 170 -9.12 -18.26 -9.38
N VAL A 171 -8.84 -19.52 -9.67
CA VAL A 171 -7.60 -19.94 -10.34
C VAL A 171 -7.65 -19.56 -11.82
N MET A 172 -6.57 -18.96 -12.32
CA MET A 172 -6.37 -18.77 -13.75
C MET A 172 -6.36 -20.15 -14.43
N PRO A 173 -7.23 -20.37 -15.44
CA PRO A 173 -7.30 -21.66 -16.10
C PRO A 173 -5.94 -22.00 -16.74
N ALA A 174 -5.42 -23.19 -16.40
CA ALA A 174 -4.25 -23.73 -17.06
C ALA A 174 -4.60 -24.16 -18.50
N PRO A 175 -3.69 -24.04 -19.49
CA PRO A 175 -3.89 -24.60 -20.80
C PRO A 175 -4.07 -26.15 -20.70
N PRO A 176 -4.95 -26.78 -21.48
CA PRO A 176 -5.71 -26.21 -22.58
C PRO A 176 -7.18 -25.93 -22.23
N ALA A 177 -7.48 -24.76 -21.69
CA ALA A 177 -8.88 -24.34 -21.62
C ALA A 177 -9.27 -23.71 -22.95
N PRO A 178 -10.16 -24.32 -23.73
CA PRO A 178 -10.30 -23.98 -25.16
C PRO A 178 -11.04 -22.70 -25.47
N ALA A 179 -11.58 -21.99 -24.50
CA ALA A 179 -12.49 -20.87 -24.77
C ALA A 179 -11.97 -19.48 -24.41
N VAL A 180 -10.99 -19.38 -23.51
CA VAL A 180 -10.44 -18.08 -23.09
C VAL A 180 -8.92 -18.26 -23.07
N GLY A 181 -8.20 -17.61 -23.97
CA GLY A 181 -6.75 -17.62 -23.99
C GLY A 181 -6.16 -17.25 -22.60
N ALA A 182 -4.94 -17.70 -22.34
CA ALA A 182 -4.26 -17.33 -21.09
C ALA A 182 -4.31 -15.80 -20.92
N PRO A 183 -4.70 -15.29 -19.74
CA PRO A 183 -4.75 -13.84 -19.53
C PRO A 183 -3.35 -13.26 -19.63
N SER A 184 -3.22 -12.14 -20.34
CA SER A 184 -1.99 -11.39 -20.54
C SER A 184 -1.88 -10.18 -19.60
N GLY A 185 -2.95 -9.83 -18.89
CA GLY A 185 -2.98 -8.70 -17.98
C GLY A 185 -3.81 -8.97 -16.72
N LEU A 186 -3.41 -8.33 -15.63
CA LEU A 186 -4.10 -8.28 -14.36
C LEU A 186 -4.37 -6.81 -14.03
N GLU A 187 -5.61 -6.46 -13.76
CA GLU A 187 -5.98 -5.18 -13.19
C GLU A 187 -6.35 -5.37 -11.74
N VAL A 188 -5.81 -4.53 -10.89
CA VAL A 188 -6.11 -4.49 -9.45
C VAL A 188 -6.72 -3.14 -9.12
N SER A 189 -7.88 -3.18 -8.48
CA SER A 189 -8.60 -2.01 -7.97
C SER A 189 -8.64 -2.07 -6.45
N MET A 190 -8.17 -1.02 -5.78
CA MET A 190 -8.16 -0.90 -4.33
C MET A 190 -8.98 0.30 -3.88
N ASN A 191 -9.96 0.07 -3.01
CA ASN A 191 -10.67 1.10 -2.29
C ASN A 191 -9.96 1.34 -0.95
N LEU A 192 -9.64 2.60 -0.68
CA LEU A 192 -8.95 3.02 0.55
C LEU A 192 -9.86 3.88 1.42
N ASP A 193 -9.62 3.85 2.71
CA ASP A 193 -10.32 4.71 3.68
C ASP A 193 -10.07 6.19 3.34
N GLY A 194 -11.15 6.97 3.31
CA GLY A 194 -11.08 8.41 3.03
C GLY A 194 -10.81 8.78 1.57
N VAL A 195 -10.77 7.80 0.64
CA VAL A 195 -10.60 8.04 -0.79
C VAL A 195 -11.85 7.55 -1.53
N GLU A 196 -12.58 8.47 -2.17
CA GLU A 196 -13.84 8.15 -2.85
C GLU A 196 -13.64 7.33 -4.13
N VAL A 197 -12.52 7.55 -4.82
CA VAL A 197 -12.22 6.91 -6.11
C VAL A 197 -11.26 5.74 -5.89
N PRO A 198 -11.58 4.53 -6.38
CA PRO A 198 -10.67 3.40 -6.28
C PRO A 198 -9.37 3.65 -7.03
N MET A 199 -8.26 3.22 -6.44
CA MET A 199 -6.95 3.25 -7.08
C MET A 199 -6.81 2.02 -7.98
N ILE A 200 -6.69 2.24 -9.29
CA ILE A 200 -6.66 1.16 -10.30
C ILE A 200 -5.29 1.13 -10.94
N LYS A 201 -4.72 -0.06 -11.05
CA LYS A 201 -3.49 -0.29 -11.81
C LYS A 201 -3.54 -1.62 -12.56
N SER A 202 -3.08 -1.60 -13.81
CA SER A 202 -2.98 -2.78 -14.66
C SER A 202 -1.52 -3.23 -14.79
N PHE A 203 -1.31 -4.54 -14.81
CA PHE A 203 -0.02 -5.20 -14.86
C PHE A 203 -0.01 -6.19 -16.03
N LEU A 204 1.10 -6.31 -16.73
CA LEU A 204 1.34 -7.39 -17.67
C LEU A 204 1.71 -8.66 -16.89
N LEU A 205 1.22 -9.80 -17.34
CA LEU A 205 1.49 -11.11 -16.75
C LEU A 205 2.58 -11.84 -17.55
N GLY A 206 3.72 -12.05 -16.88
CA GLY A 206 4.87 -12.72 -17.45
C GLY A 206 5.76 -11.81 -18.32
N ALA A 207 6.93 -12.32 -18.69
CA ALA A 207 7.74 -11.72 -19.75
C ALA A 207 7.11 -12.09 -21.10
N LEU A 208 6.80 -11.07 -21.90
CA LEU A 208 6.45 -11.25 -23.32
C LEU A 208 7.65 -11.79 -24.09
#